data_00f78607d0b15b2236a5d18fb4012349
#
_entry.id   00f78607d0b15b2236a5d18fb4012349
#
_cell.length_a   1.000
_cell.length_b   1.000
_cell.length_c   1.000
_cell.angle_alpha   90.00
_cell.angle_beta   90.00
_cell.angle_gamma   90.00
#
_symmetry.space_group_name_H-M   'P 1'
#
loop_
_entity.id
_entity.type
_entity.pdbx_description
1 polymer ?
#
loop_
_entity_poly.entity_id
_entity_poly.type
_entity_poly.pdbx_seq_one_letter_code
_entity_poly.pdbx_strand_id
1 'polypeptide(L)'
;MRLYLDTSVLNRPFDDQKQPRIWLETLAFSLVLSLLEAGEADLISSPIHTLENSHSPLAVRRLWVDRCLRLATYTVTLTDAIRTRAHELVGSGQKPLDALHLACAEAAGADWFLTCDGPAD
;
A
#
# COMPACT_ATOMS: atom_id res chain seq x y z
N MET A 1 7.62 14.20 3.64
CA MET A 1 6.31 13.70 3.17
C MET A 1 6.25 12.20 3.37
N ARG A 2 5.26 11.73 4.10
CA ARG A 2 5.06 10.31 4.38
C ARG A 2 3.99 9.73 3.47
N LEU A 3 4.32 8.63 2.81
CA LEU A 3 3.43 7.94 1.89
C LEU A 3 3.08 6.55 2.42
N TYR A 4 1.81 6.20 2.33
CA TYR A 4 1.35 4.84 2.53
C TYR A 4 0.82 4.32 1.20
N LEU A 5 1.42 3.26 0.69
CA LEU A 5 1.03 2.65 -0.58
C LEU A 5 0.21 1.39 -0.31
N ASP A 6 -1.03 1.37 -0.78
CA ASP A 6 -1.83 0.15 -0.74
C ASP A 6 -1.14 -0.95 -1.54
N THR A 7 -1.37 -2.18 -1.15
CA THR A 7 -0.78 -3.35 -1.83
C THR A 7 -1.11 -3.38 -3.32
N SER A 8 -2.27 -2.86 -3.72
CA SER A 8 -2.65 -2.75 -5.13
C SER A 8 -1.65 -1.92 -5.95
N VAL A 9 -1.09 -0.86 -5.35
CA VAL A 9 -0.07 -0.03 -6.02
C VAL A 9 1.22 -0.81 -6.21
N LEU A 10 1.68 -1.51 -5.16
CA LEU A 10 2.91 -2.30 -5.18
C LEU A 10 2.86 -3.43 -6.21
N ASN A 11 1.67 -3.99 -6.42
CA ASN A 11 1.47 -5.09 -7.36
C ASN A 11 1.17 -4.65 -8.79
N ARG A 12 0.91 -3.36 -9.02
CA ARG A 12 0.45 -2.88 -10.33
C ARG A 12 1.39 -3.23 -11.49
N PRO A 13 2.73 -3.25 -11.33
CA PRO A 13 3.63 -3.67 -12.43
C PRO A 13 3.39 -5.09 -12.95
N PHE A 14 2.73 -5.96 -12.17
CA PHE A 14 2.43 -7.35 -12.55
C PHE A 14 1.03 -7.51 -13.16
N ASP A 15 0.23 -6.45 -13.20
CA ASP A 15 -1.09 -6.50 -13.78
C ASP A 15 -1.01 -6.29 -15.30
N ASP A 16 -2.16 -6.40 -15.99
CA ASP A 16 -2.20 -6.37 -17.46
C ASP A 16 -1.86 -4.96 -17.99
N GLN A 17 -0.61 -4.78 -18.43
CA GLN A 17 -0.10 -3.52 -18.94
C GLN A 17 -0.69 -3.12 -20.29
N LYS A 18 -1.48 -3.99 -20.93
CA LYS A 18 -2.19 -3.65 -22.16
C LYS A 18 -3.37 -2.72 -21.91
N GLN A 19 -3.85 -2.67 -20.67
CA GLN A 19 -4.88 -1.71 -20.27
C GLN A 19 -4.24 -0.35 -20.01
N PRO A 20 -4.65 0.72 -20.72
CA PRO A 20 -4.03 2.03 -20.59
C PRO A 20 -4.00 2.58 -19.17
N ARG A 21 -5.06 2.38 -18.40
CA ARG A 21 -5.14 2.81 -17.00
C ARG A 21 -4.06 2.15 -16.17
N ILE A 22 -3.90 0.84 -16.29
CA ILE A 22 -2.91 0.06 -15.52
C ILE A 22 -1.50 0.50 -15.90
N TRP A 23 -1.23 0.66 -17.18
CA TRP A 23 0.07 1.12 -17.66
C TRP A 23 0.42 2.50 -17.11
N LEU A 24 -0.52 3.44 -17.12
CA LEU A 24 -0.33 4.78 -16.56
C LEU A 24 -0.09 4.74 -15.05
N GLU A 25 -0.83 3.90 -14.33
CA GLU A 25 -0.63 3.73 -12.89
C GLU A 25 0.74 3.10 -12.58
N THR A 26 1.21 2.18 -13.41
CA THR A 26 2.55 1.61 -13.28
C THR A 26 3.63 2.67 -13.47
N LEU A 27 3.46 3.55 -14.47
CA LEU A 27 4.39 4.67 -14.68
C LEU A 27 4.39 5.63 -13.49
N ALA A 28 3.22 5.96 -12.98
CA ALA A 28 3.09 6.82 -11.80
C ALA A 28 3.78 6.22 -10.59
N PHE A 29 3.60 4.92 -10.36
CA PHE A 29 4.29 4.21 -9.29
C PHE A 29 5.81 4.25 -9.47
N SER A 30 6.30 4.11 -10.70
CA SER A 30 7.74 4.19 -10.97
C SER A 30 8.32 5.54 -10.55
N LEU A 31 7.59 6.62 -10.76
CA LEU A 31 7.99 7.97 -10.30
C LEU A 31 8.01 8.04 -8.77
N VAL A 32 7.00 7.52 -8.11
CA VAL A 32 6.95 7.47 -6.64
C VAL A 32 8.13 6.67 -6.11
N LEU A 33 8.42 5.52 -6.71
CA LEU A 33 9.55 4.67 -6.32
C LEU A 33 10.87 5.41 -6.43
N SER A 34 11.06 6.19 -7.49
CA SER A 34 12.26 7.03 -7.65
C SER A 34 12.40 8.06 -6.53
N LEU A 35 11.30 8.68 -6.11
CA LEU A 35 11.31 9.63 -4.98
C LEU A 35 11.70 8.95 -3.67
N LEU A 36 11.18 7.74 -3.44
CA LEU A 36 11.51 6.96 -2.24
C LEU A 36 12.99 6.55 -2.23
N GLU A 37 13.51 6.09 -3.37
CA GLU A 37 14.91 5.69 -3.49
C GLU A 37 15.86 6.87 -3.31
N ALA A 38 15.45 8.06 -3.76
CA ALA A 38 16.22 9.29 -3.61
C ALA A 38 16.15 9.90 -2.20
N GLY A 39 15.30 9.35 -1.32
CA GLY A 39 15.08 9.90 0.02
C GLY A 39 14.26 11.18 0.05
N GLU A 40 13.57 11.51 -1.04
CA GLU A 40 12.73 12.71 -1.14
C GLU A 40 11.33 12.51 -0.57
N ALA A 41 10.94 11.26 -0.33
CA ALA A 41 9.70 10.89 0.34
C ALA A 41 9.98 9.72 1.25
N ASP A 42 9.15 9.54 2.28
CA ASP A 42 9.26 8.46 3.25
C ASP A 42 8.12 7.46 3.04
N LEU A 43 8.44 6.17 3.05
CA LEU A 43 7.47 5.11 2.92
C LEU A 43 7.12 4.55 4.29
N ILE A 44 5.83 4.34 4.51
CA ILE A 44 5.30 3.66 5.69
C ILE A 44 4.97 2.22 5.29
N SER A 45 5.47 1.24 6.04
CA SER A 45 5.04 -0.16 5.92
C SER A 45 4.22 -0.57 7.13
N SER A 46 3.43 -1.63 6.97
CA SER A 46 2.61 -2.17 8.06
C SER A 46 2.57 -3.69 8.01
N PRO A 47 2.17 -4.35 9.11
CA PRO A 47 1.97 -5.80 9.11
C PRO A 47 0.92 -6.26 8.09
N ILE A 48 0.01 -5.37 7.69
CA ILE A 48 -1.03 -5.69 6.69
C ILE A 48 -0.41 -5.90 5.31
N HIS A 49 0.59 -5.12 4.95
CA HIS A 49 1.36 -5.35 3.72
C HIS A 49 1.98 -6.76 3.71
N THR A 50 2.63 -7.12 4.80
CA THR A 50 3.28 -8.43 4.93
C THR A 50 2.26 -9.56 4.86
N LEU A 51 1.13 -9.41 5.54
CA LEU A 51 0.05 -10.40 5.54
C LEU A 51 -0.49 -10.62 4.13
N GLU A 52 -0.88 -9.57 3.44
CA GLU A 52 -1.41 -9.67 2.08
C GLU A 52 -0.37 -10.25 1.13
N ASN A 53 0.87 -9.79 1.22
CA ASN A 53 1.93 -10.29 0.36
C ASN A 53 2.19 -11.78 0.55
N SER A 54 2.09 -12.28 1.79
CA SER A 54 2.28 -13.70 2.10
C SER A 54 1.26 -14.61 1.42
N HIS A 55 0.08 -14.08 1.07
CA HIS A 55 -0.98 -14.82 0.38
C HIS A 55 -0.86 -14.77 -1.16
N SER A 56 0.07 -13.99 -1.70
CA SER A 56 0.28 -13.96 -3.15
C SER A 56 0.86 -15.29 -3.63
N PRO A 57 0.25 -15.93 -4.66
CA PRO A 57 0.72 -17.22 -5.14
C PRO A 57 2.00 -17.15 -5.97
N LEU A 58 2.38 -15.96 -6.45
CA LEU A 58 3.51 -15.80 -7.35
C LEU A 58 4.75 -15.32 -6.59
N ALA A 59 5.80 -16.15 -6.57
CA ALA A 59 7.04 -15.86 -5.85
C ALA A 59 7.71 -14.56 -6.32
N VAL A 60 7.72 -14.31 -7.62
CA VAL A 60 8.31 -13.09 -8.20
C VAL A 60 7.62 -11.85 -7.66
N ARG A 61 6.29 -11.89 -7.58
CA ARG A 61 5.48 -10.78 -7.05
C ARG A 61 5.78 -10.56 -5.58
N ARG A 62 5.83 -11.64 -4.78
CA ARG A 62 6.16 -11.54 -3.35
C ARG A 62 7.54 -10.93 -3.12
N LEU A 63 8.53 -11.36 -3.86
CA LEU A 63 9.90 -10.83 -3.73
C LEU A 63 9.97 -9.35 -4.11
N TRP A 64 9.26 -8.96 -5.15
CA TRP A 64 9.18 -7.55 -5.57
C TRP A 64 8.57 -6.67 -4.49
N VAL A 65 7.42 -7.07 -3.95
CA VAL A 65 6.74 -6.31 -2.91
C VAL A 65 7.61 -6.20 -1.65
N ASP A 66 8.24 -7.31 -1.23
CA ASP A 66 9.17 -7.29 -0.09
C ASP A 66 10.30 -6.30 -0.32
N ARG A 67 10.85 -6.28 -1.53
CA ARG A 67 11.93 -5.36 -1.89
C ARG A 67 11.47 -3.91 -1.82
N CYS A 68 10.28 -3.61 -2.31
CA CYS A 68 9.72 -2.26 -2.22
C CYS A 68 9.52 -1.85 -0.75
N LEU A 69 8.97 -2.75 0.07
CA LEU A 69 8.70 -2.46 1.48
C LEU A 69 9.97 -2.24 2.30
N ARG A 70 11.12 -2.75 1.85
CA ARG A 70 12.41 -2.46 2.50
C ARG A 70 12.84 -1.01 2.38
N LEU A 71 12.25 -0.24 1.49
CA LEU A 71 12.49 1.20 1.39
C LEU A 71 11.80 1.97 2.52
N ALA A 72 10.92 1.32 3.29
CA ALA A 72 10.19 1.98 4.35
C ALA A 72 11.14 2.50 5.44
N THR A 73 10.88 3.73 5.87
CA THR A 73 11.60 4.37 6.97
C THR A 73 10.78 4.35 8.26
N TYR A 74 9.52 3.93 8.18
CA TYR A 74 8.63 3.79 9.31
C TYR A 74 7.79 2.52 9.16
N THR A 75 7.75 1.71 10.22
CA THR A 75 6.92 0.49 10.24
C THR A 75 5.88 0.60 11.35
N VAL A 76 4.62 0.44 10.98
CA VAL A 76 3.51 0.50 11.94
C VAL A 76 3.49 -0.76 12.78
N THR A 77 3.29 -0.58 14.10
CA THR A 77 2.96 -1.67 15.00
C THR A 77 1.45 -1.67 15.22
N LEU A 78 0.79 -2.82 15.05
CA LEU A 78 -0.65 -2.92 15.30
C LEU A 78 -0.94 -2.74 16.78
N THR A 79 -1.84 -1.81 17.07
CA THR A 79 -2.33 -1.52 18.41
C THR A 79 -3.83 -1.75 18.48
N ASP A 80 -4.38 -1.81 19.69
CA ASP A 80 -5.83 -1.92 19.86
C ASP A 80 -6.55 -0.69 19.30
N ALA A 81 -5.93 0.49 19.40
CA ALA A 81 -6.48 1.72 18.82
C ALA A 81 -6.62 1.61 17.29
N ILE A 82 -5.62 1.05 16.61
CA ILE A 82 -5.66 0.82 15.17
C ILE A 82 -6.78 -0.16 14.82
N ARG A 83 -6.89 -1.27 15.57
CA ARG A 83 -7.94 -2.26 15.35
C ARG A 83 -9.33 -1.66 15.55
N THR A 84 -9.51 -0.84 16.59
CA THR A 84 -10.77 -0.15 16.86
C THR A 84 -11.11 0.80 15.71
N ARG A 85 -10.14 1.57 15.23
CA ARG A 85 -10.35 2.48 14.10
C ARG A 85 -10.72 1.73 12.82
N ALA A 86 -10.03 0.61 12.55
CA ALA A 86 -10.36 -0.24 11.41
C ALA A 86 -11.79 -0.76 11.49
N HIS A 87 -12.23 -1.17 12.68
CA HIS A 87 -13.60 -1.64 12.88
C HIS A 87 -14.63 -0.54 12.59
N GLU A 88 -14.36 0.68 13.00
CA GLU A 88 -15.20 1.84 12.66
C GLU A 88 -15.30 2.04 11.15
N LEU A 89 -14.17 1.93 10.44
CA LEU A 89 -14.12 2.08 8.98
C LEU A 89 -14.91 0.98 8.27
N VAL A 90 -14.87 -0.25 8.78
CA VAL A 90 -15.71 -1.34 8.25
C VAL A 90 -17.20 -0.98 8.42
N GLY A 91 -17.57 -0.43 9.55
CA GLY A 91 -18.93 0.07 9.80
C GLY A 91 -19.36 1.17 8.83
N SER A 92 -18.41 1.90 8.25
CA SER A 92 -18.65 2.94 7.25
C SER A 92 -18.64 2.41 5.81
N GLY A 93 -18.46 1.11 5.62
CA GLY A 93 -18.53 0.48 4.30
C GLY A 93 -17.19 0.04 3.71
N GLN A 94 -16.07 0.21 4.41
CA GLN A 94 -14.78 -0.27 3.95
C GLN A 94 -14.66 -1.78 4.11
N LYS A 95 -13.93 -2.43 3.19
CA LYS A 95 -13.58 -3.85 3.34
C LYS A 95 -12.57 -4.00 4.48
N PRO A 96 -12.56 -5.15 5.20
CA PRO A 96 -11.72 -5.32 6.38
C PRO A 96 -10.23 -5.03 6.18
N LEU A 97 -9.59 -5.53 5.12
CA LEU A 97 -8.18 -5.29 4.87
C LEU A 97 -7.92 -3.84 4.46
N ASP A 98 -8.80 -3.25 3.65
CA ASP A 98 -8.70 -1.83 3.28
C ASP A 98 -8.81 -0.94 4.52
N ALA A 99 -9.73 -1.28 5.42
CA ALA A 99 -9.91 -0.56 6.68
C ALA A 99 -8.65 -0.62 7.56
N LEU A 100 -7.99 -1.78 7.63
CA LEU A 100 -6.74 -1.94 8.37
C LEU A 100 -5.62 -1.11 7.76
N HIS A 101 -5.49 -1.09 6.45
CA HIS A 101 -4.51 -0.24 5.77
C HIS A 101 -4.74 1.24 6.08
N LEU A 102 -5.99 1.70 5.97
CA LEU A 102 -6.34 3.09 6.26
C LEU A 102 -6.05 3.46 7.71
N ALA A 103 -6.41 2.60 8.65
CA ALA A 103 -6.15 2.82 10.07
C ALA A 103 -4.66 2.88 10.38
N CYS A 104 -3.86 2.03 9.75
CA CYS A 104 -2.40 2.06 9.87
C CYS A 104 -1.82 3.36 9.31
N ALA A 105 -2.30 3.78 8.15
CA ALA A 105 -1.84 5.01 7.52
C ALA A 105 -2.15 6.24 8.39
N GLU A 106 -3.36 6.32 8.94
CA GLU A 106 -3.75 7.39 9.87
C GLU A 106 -2.84 7.41 11.10
N ALA A 107 -2.63 6.26 11.73
CA ALA A 107 -1.82 6.16 12.94
C ALA A 107 -0.36 6.57 12.71
N ALA A 108 0.18 6.30 11.53
CA ALA A 108 1.53 6.66 11.16
C ALA A 108 1.67 8.10 10.67
N GLY A 109 0.59 8.85 10.60
CA GLY A 109 0.61 10.23 10.11
C GLY A 109 0.94 10.33 8.63
N ALA A 110 0.39 9.44 7.80
CA ALA A 110 0.59 9.50 6.36
C ALA A 110 0.04 10.81 5.80
N ASP A 111 0.84 11.47 4.96
CA ASP A 111 0.39 12.65 4.23
C ASP A 111 -0.50 12.25 3.05
N TRP A 112 -0.20 11.11 2.43
CA TRP A 112 -0.94 10.56 1.30
C TRP A 112 -1.11 9.06 1.44
N PHE A 113 -2.32 8.61 1.14
CA PHE A 113 -2.65 7.19 0.96
C PHE A 113 -2.92 6.96 -0.52
N LEU A 114 -2.06 6.15 -1.17
CA LEU A 114 -2.17 5.88 -2.60
C LEU A 114 -2.76 4.49 -2.83
N THR A 115 -3.76 4.41 -3.70
CA THR A 115 -4.41 3.16 -4.05
C THR A 115 -4.75 3.13 -5.54
N CYS A 116 -4.78 1.93 -6.11
CA CYS A 116 -5.26 1.66 -7.46
C CYS A 116 -6.65 1.02 -7.44
N ASP A 117 -7.16 0.67 -6.28
CA ASP A 117 -8.48 0.04 -6.10
C ASP A 117 -9.56 1.10 -5.98
N GLY A 118 -9.81 1.82 -7.06
CA GLY A 118 -10.92 2.74 -7.12
C GLY A 118 -12.20 2.04 -7.57
N PRO A 119 -13.33 2.78 -7.62
CA PRO A 119 -14.57 2.25 -8.17
C PRO A 119 -14.34 1.74 -9.59
N ALA A 120 -14.99 0.64 -9.94
CA ALA A 120 -14.97 0.14 -11.31
C ALA A 120 -15.64 1.16 -12.23
N ASP A 121 -14.97 1.48 -13.30
CA ASP A 121 -15.50 2.40 -14.30
C ASP A 121 -16.52 1.70 -15.21
#